data_3e3d62650dff65e4268e968f31972c9e
#
_entry.id   3e3d62650dff65e4268e968f31972c9e
#
_cell.length_a   1.000
_cell.length_b   1.000
_cell.length_c   1.000
_cell.angle_alpha   90.00
_cell.angle_beta   90.00
_cell.angle_gamma   90.00
#
_symmetry.space_group_name_H-M   'P 1'
#
loop_
_entity.id
_entity.type
_entity.pdbx_description
1 polymer ?
#
loop_
_entity_poly.entity_id
_entity_poly.type
_entity_poly.pdbx_seq_one_letter_code
_entity_poly.pdbx_strand_id
1 'polypeptide(L)'
;MDIGKEILFFFSALGAFNGLLLGVFLLFFTQKKYLANNFLGGMLLASSVRIAKSVCLYFDGGLPKIYLQIGLSACFFIGPFLYYFVRSAITPLEKAPKQWTWTLLALAMLTLGVGIAIPYAEYPVLWNKVIARVIYVQWFGFLLASGVLIRSLLRNLFRWISMIFLGNVLIFLLYFSSLVNAPFASYISGSIAFSLVLYLMITLVIYKKKTDELFLLLPDKPVVKKLNENDAEIWLAKLDKVMTEKAVYKNPDLKLHDLSREIQVSGHQLSALLNDRLGKNFTSYINEWRIAEACKMIATEQHLTLEAIGYEVGFNSKSTFFAAFKKVKGTTPSSYQQTINQPIAD
;
A
#
# COMPACT_ATOMS: atom_id res chain seq x y z
N MET A 1 -3.27 -42.08 -14.92
CA MET A 1 -3.00 -40.88 -14.09
C MET A 1 -4.32 -40.13 -13.94
N ASP A 2 -4.63 -39.66 -12.74
CA ASP A 2 -5.90 -38.95 -12.48
C ASP A 2 -5.66 -37.47 -12.77
N ILE A 3 -6.09 -36.97 -13.93
CA ILE A 3 -5.94 -35.59 -14.40
C ILE A 3 -6.42 -34.61 -13.33
N GLY A 4 -7.49 -34.94 -12.59
CA GLY A 4 -7.99 -34.09 -11.52
C GLY A 4 -6.98 -33.88 -10.38
N LYS A 5 -6.23 -34.91 -10.01
CA LYS A 5 -5.20 -34.84 -8.99
C LYS A 5 -3.99 -33.99 -9.45
N GLU A 6 -3.61 -34.11 -10.71
CA GLU A 6 -2.51 -33.32 -11.28
C GLU A 6 -2.85 -31.83 -11.34
N ILE A 7 -4.05 -31.49 -11.79
CA ILE A 7 -4.56 -30.12 -11.79
C ILE A 7 -4.57 -29.57 -10.35
N LEU A 8 -5.07 -30.35 -9.40
CA LEU A 8 -5.11 -29.95 -8.00
C LEU A 8 -3.71 -29.72 -7.41
N PHE A 9 -2.75 -30.60 -7.73
CA PHE A 9 -1.35 -30.45 -7.33
C PHE A 9 -0.76 -29.15 -7.90
N PHE A 10 -0.94 -28.92 -9.20
CA PHE A 10 -0.39 -27.75 -9.89
C PHE A 10 -0.88 -26.45 -9.26
N PHE A 11 -2.18 -26.27 -9.09
CA PHE A 11 -2.71 -25.03 -8.50
C PHE A 11 -2.33 -24.85 -7.04
N SER A 12 -2.26 -25.91 -6.27
CA SER A 12 -1.85 -25.86 -4.86
C SER A 12 -0.36 -25.56 -4.70
N ALA A 13 0.49 -26.18 -5.52
CA ALA A 13 1.94 -25.97 -5.50
C ALA A 13 2.32 -24.59 -6.04
N LEU A 14 1.63 -24.12 -7.08
CA LEU A 14 1.87 -22.82 -7.69
C LEU A 14 1.63 -21.66 -6.69
N GLY A 15 0.63 -21.78 -5.83
CA GLY A 15 0.40 -20.80 -4.77
C GLY A 15 1.53 -20.74 -3.75
N ALA A 16 2.02 -21.89 -3.31
CA ALA A 16 3.17 -21.96 -2.39
C ALA A 16 4.44 -21.36 -3.04
N PHE A 17 4.69 -21.71 -4.30
CA PHE A 17 5.84 -21.20 -5.05
C PHE A 17 5.79 -19.66 -5.23
N ASN A 18 4.65 -19.12 -5.69
CA ASN A 18 4.47 -17.69 -5.86
C ASN A 18 4.51 -16.92 -4.54
N GLY A 19 4.02 -17.51 -3.46
CA GLY A 19 4.13 -16.94 -2.12
C GLY A 19 5.59 -16.87 -1.64
N LEU A 20 6.41 -17.89 -1.95
CA LEU A 20 7.86 -17.86 -1.71
C LEU A 20 8.54 -16.76 -2.50
N LEU A 21 8.28 -16.67 -3.82
CA LEU A 21 8.87 -15.63 -4.67
C LEU A 21 8.49 -14.23 -4.19
N LEU A 22 7.23 -13.99 -3.90
CA LEU A 22 6.76 -12.69 -3.41
C LEU A 22 7.34 -12.37 -2.02
N GLY A 23 7.44 -13.36 -1.15
CA GLY A 23 8.05 -13.20 0.16
C GLY A 23 9.52 -12.79 0.07
N VAL A 24 10.30 -13.47 -0.78
CA VAL A 24 11.71 -13.13 -1.06
C VAL A 24 11.81 -11.73 -1.69
N PHE A 25 10.95 -11.44 -2.66
CA PHE A 25 10.91 -10.11 -3.30
C PHE A 25 10.69 -8.99 -2.28
N LEU A 26 9.72 -9.15 -1.38
CA LEU A 26 9.42 -8.15 -0.35
C LEU A 26 10.56 -7.94 0.64
N LEU A 27 11.32 -9.00 0.96
CA LEU A 27 12.43 -8.92 1.91
C LEU A 27 13.69 -8.30 1.30
N PHE A 28 14.01 -8.61 0.03
CA PHE A 28 15.33 -8.32 -0.51
C PHE A 28 15.33 -7.34 -1.68
N PHE A 29 14.26 -7.27 -2.49
CA PHE A 29 14.23 -6.55 -3.76
C PHE A 29 13.37 -5.29 -3.76
N THR A 30 12.67 -4.97 -2.67
CA THR A 30 11.92 -3.70 -2.59
C THR A 30 12.86 -2.51 -2.45
N GLN A 31 12.72 -1.52 -3.33
CA GLN A 31 13.57 -0.31 -3.35
C GLN A 31 13.47 0.50 -2.05
N LYS A 32 12.29 0.59 -1.47
CA LYS A 32 12.07 1.23 -0.17
C LYS A 32 11.85 0.15 0.89
N LYS A 33 12.77 0.06 1.84
CA LYS A 33 12.70 -0.91 2.96
C LYS A 33 11.69 -0.47 4.02
N TYR A 34 10.42 -0.62 3.73
CA TYR A 34 9.39 -0.44 4.76
C TYR A 34 9.35 -1.67 5.68
N LEU A 35 9.30 -1.41 6.97
CA LEU A 35 9.25 -2.47 7.98
C LEU A 35 8.04 -3.41 7.78
N ALA A 36 6.90 -2.87 7.36
CA ALA A 36 5.71 -3.65 7.03
C ALA A 36 5.96 -4.68 5.92
N ASN A 37 6.75 -4.34 4.88
CA ASN A 37 7.09 -5.26 3.80
C ASN A 37 7.91 -6.44 4.32
N ASN A 38 8.81 -6.21 5.27
CA ASN A 38 9.61 -7.28 5.85
C ASN A 38 8.72 -8.28 6.62
N PHE A 39 7.78 -7.79 7.41
CA PHE A 39 6.85 -8.66 8.14
C PHE A 39 5.86 -9.37 7.21
N LEU A 40 5.36 -8.70 6.17
CA LEU A 40 4.53 -9.33 5.15
C LEU A 40 5.32 -10.41 4.39
N GLY A 41 6.55 -10.12 4.00
CA GLY A 41 7.45 -11.08 3.37
C GLY A 41 7.69 -12.31 4.25
N GLY A 42 8.00 -12.10 5.53
CA GLY A 42 8.17 -13.19 6.52
C GLY A 42 6.90 -14.02 6.69
N MET A 43 5.72 -13.40 6.74
CA MET A 43 4.43 -14.08 6.81
C MET A 43 4.17 -14.93 5.56
N LEU A 44 4.44 -14.41 4.37
CA LEU A 44 4.29 -15.14 3.11
C LEU A 44 5.23 -16.33 3.04
N LEU A 45 6.50 -16.18 3.44
CA LEU A 45 7.47 -17.28 3.49
C LEU A 45 7.01 -18.37 4.45
N ALA A 46 6.62 -18.02 5.67
CA ALA A 46 6.12 -18.97 6.67
C ALA A 46 4.87 -19.71 6.17
N SER A 47 3.93 -18.99 5.57
CA SER A 47 2.71 -19.57 4.97
C SER A 47 3.05 -20.52 3.81
N SER A 48 3.96 -20.12 2.92
CA SER A 48 4.36 -20.93 1.77
C SER A 48 5.06 -22.22 2.17
N VAL A 49 5.95 -22.19 3.16
CA VAL A 49 6.59 -23.40 3.72
C VAL A 49 5.53 -24.33 4.35
N ARG A 50 4.58 -23.76 5.09
CA ARG A 50 3.47 -24.53 5.68
C ARG A 50 2.60 -25.19 4.62
N ILE A 51 2.31 -24.49 3.53
CA ILE A 51 1.47 -24.94 2.41
C ILE A 51 2.21 -25.98 1.59
N ALA A 52 3.47 -25.76 1.24
CA ALA A 52 4.30 -26.73 0.52
C ALA A 52 4.31 -28.09 1.24
N LYS A 53 4.50 -28.08 2.57
CA LYS A 53 4.38 -29.30 3.38
C LYS A 53 3.02 -29.96 3.25
N SER A 54 1.92 -29.19 3.25
CA SER A 54 0.57 -29.76 3.17
C SER A 54 0.28 -30.36 1.79
N VAL A 55 0.76 -29.71 0.74
CA VAL A 55 0.66 -30.22 -0.64
C VAL A 55 1.47 -31.51 -0.77
N CYS A 56 2.75 -31.50 -0.37
CA CYS A 56 3.59 -32.69 -0.44
C CYS A 56 2.98 -33.86 0.34
N LEU A 57 2.50 -33.63 1.57
CA LEU A 57 1.89 -34.69 2.40
C LEU A 57 0.61 -35.26 1.78
N TYR A 58 -0.18 -34.46 1.07
CA TYR A 58 -1.41 -34.92 0.44
C TYR A 58 -1.15 -35.85 -0.75
N PHE A 59 -0.09 -35.55 -1.54
CA PHE A 59 0.23 -36.33 -2.74
C PHE A 59 1.27 -37.41 -2.52
N ASP A 60 2.14 -37.27 -1.51
CA ASP A 60 3.16 -38.25 -1.14
C ASP A 60 3.07 -38.55 0.37
N GLY A 61 2.44 -39.66 0.71
CA GLY A 61 2.34 -40.16 2.09
C GLY A 61 3.69 -40.60 2.69
N GLY A 62 4.72 -40.80 1.86
CA GLY A 62 6.08 -41.20 2.26
C GLY A 62 6.99 -40.04 2.65
N LEU A 63 6.48 -38.83 2.74
CA LEU A 63 7.27 -37.64 3.02
C LEU A 63 8.12 -37.77 4.30
N PRO A 64 9.44 -37.54 4.27
CA PRO A 64 10.29 -37.56 5.44
C PRO A 64 9.74 -36.68 6.57
N LYS A 65 9.68 -37.21 7.78
CA LYS A 65 9.01 -36.59 8.94
C LYS A 65 9.59 -35.23 9.33
N ILE A 66 10.83 -34.95 8.94
CA ILE A 66 11.47 -33.64 9.15
C ILE A 66 10.72 -32.50 8.39
N TYR A 67 10.15 -32.77 7.21
CA TYR A 67 9.37 -31.76 6.48
C TYR A 67 8.04 -31.44 7.19
N LEU A 68 7.47 -32.42 7.90
CA LEU A 68 6.28 -32.20 8.73
C LEU A 68 6.60 -31.27 9.89
N GLN A 69 7.74 -31.46 10.54
CA GLN A 69 8.24 -30.61 11.62
C GLN A 69 8.51 -29.18 11.13
N ILE A 70 9.24 -29.04 10.02
CA ILE A 70 9.54 -27.73 9.42
C ILE A 70 8.24 -26.96 9.09
N GLY A 71 7.27 -27.63 8.47
CA GLY A 71 5.99 -27.02 8.12
C GLY A 71 5.16 -26.57 9.33
N LEU A 72 5.16 -27.33 10.44
CA LEU A 72 4.50 -26.96 11.68
C LEU A 72 5.26 -25.82 12.38
N SER A 73 6.58 -25.87 12.40
CA SER A 73 7.43 -24.81 12.93
C SER A 73 7.24 -23.48 12.20
N ALA A 74 7.15 -23.52 10.87
CA ALA A 74 6.85 -22.33 10.06
C ALA A 74 5.47 -21.73 10.41
N CYS A 75 4.47 -22.57 10.65
CA CYS A 75 3.13 -22.13 11.02
C CYS A 75 3.12 -21.27 12.30
N PHE A 76 4.03 -21.52 13.24
CA PHE A 76 4.17 -20.77 14.49
C PHE A 76 4.51 -19.30 14.27
N PHE A 77 5.10 -18.93 13.12
CA PHE A 77 5.49 -17.55 12.81
C PHE A 77 4.42 -16.76 12.06
N ILE A 78 3.39 -17.40 11.50
CA ILE A 78 2.37 -16.71 10.71
C ILE A 78 1.64 -15.65 11.53
N GLY A 79 1.19 -15.99 12.74
CA GLY A 79 0.50 -15.07 13.65
C GLY A 79 1.35 -13.87 14.07
N PRO A 80 2.55 -14.05 14.61
CA PRO A 80 3.46 -12.96 14.96
C PRO A 80 3.79 -12.04 13.79
N PHE A 81 4.10 -12.59 12.61
CA PHE A 81 4.39 -11.78 11.43
C PHE A 81 3.16 -10.98 10.98
N LEU A 82 1.96 -11.54 11.01
CA LEU A 82 0.72 -10.81 10.71
C LEU A 82 0.54 -9.63 11.69
N TYR A 83 0.70 -9.87 12.98
CA TYR A 83 0.53 -8.84 13.99
C TYR A 83 1.54 -7.67 13.82
N TYR A 84 2.82 -7.99 13.63
CA TYR A 84 3.83 -6.95 13.41
C TYR A 84 3.67 -6.27 12.06
N PHE A 85 3.19 -6.97 11.03
CA PHE A 85 2.78 -6.37 9.77
C PHE A 85 1.69 -5.33 9.99
N VAL A 86 0.57 -5.69 10.61
CA VAL A 86 -0.54 -4.78 10.89
C VAL A 86 -0.06 -3.58 11.71
N ARG A 87 0.68 -3.82 12.76
CA ARG A 87 1.18 -2.76 13.66
C ARG A 87 2.16 -1.81 12.97
N SER A 88 3.07 -2.32 12.16
CA SER A 88 4.02 -1.49 11.39
C SER A 88 3.37 -0.77 10.22
N ALA A 89 2.26 -1.29 9.68
CA ALA A 89 1.47 -0.64 8.65
C ALA A 89 0.61 0.52 9.21
N ILE A 90 0.16 0.42 10.46
CA ILE A 90 -0.59 1.48 11.15
C ILE A 90 0.34 2.60 11.63
N THR A 91 1.47 2.23 12.23
CA THR A 91 2.45 3.17 12.77
C THR A 91 3.76 2.97 12.01
N PRO A 92 4.04 3.81 11.00
CA PRO A 92 5.27 3.70 10.22
C PRO A 92 6.48 3.90 11.11
N LEU A 93 7.31 2.88 11.17
CA LEU A 93 8.56 2.90 11.90
C LEU A 93 9.71 2.66 10.92
N GLU A 94 10.76 3.44 11.03
CA GLU A 94 11.98 3.24 10.22
C GLU A 94 12.71 1.95 10.61
N LYS A 95 12.69 1.61 11.90
CA LYS A 95 13.34 0.40 12.45
C LYS A 95 12.40 -0.32 13.41
N ALA A 96 12.50 -1.64 13.44
CA ALA A 96 11.77 -2.47 14.40
C ALA A 96 12.20 -2.12 15.84
N PRO A 97 11.25 -1.92 16.76
CA PRO A 97 11.57 -1.82 18.18
C PRO A 97 12.34 -3.05 18.63
N LYS A 98 13.35 -2.86 19.49
CA LYS A 98 14.18 -3.97 20.00
C LYS A 98 13.33 -5.11 20.59
N GLN A 99 12.23 -4.78 21.25
CA GLN A 99 11.29 -5.76 21.80
C GLN A 99 10.72 -6.73 20.73
N TRP A 100 10.39 -6.24 19.54
CA TRP A 100 9.85 -7.08 18.44
C TRP A 100 10.92 -8.05 17.93
N THR A 101 12.15 -7.56 17.79
CA THR A 101 13.29 -8.39 17.38
C THR A 101 13.58 -9.48 18.41
N TRP A 102 13.63 -9.10 19.70
CA TRP A 102 13.83 -10.07 20.78
C TRP A 102 12.69 -11.09 20.87
N THR A 103 11.44 -10.68 20.69
CA THR A 103 10.31 -11.60 20.68
C THR A 103 10.43 -12.62 19.55
N LEU A 104 10.74 -12.17 18.32
CA LEU A 104 10.90 -13.07 17.17
C LEU A 104 12.12 -14.01 17.35
N LEU A 105 13.23 -13.51 17.90
CA LEU A 105 14.40 -14.33 18.21
C LEU A 105 14.07 -15.38 19.28
N ALA A 106 13.38 -15.00 20.36
CA ALA A 106 12.95 -15.94 21.40
C ALA A 106 12.01 -17.03 20.84
N LEU A 107 11.05 -16.65 19.95
CA LEU A 107 10.19 -17.62 19.28
C LEU A 107 10.99 -18.56 18.36
N ALA A 108 11.99 -18.05 17.65
CA ALA A 108 12.86 -18.86 16.80
C ALA A 108 13.69 -19.83 17.63
N MET A 109 14.30 -19.38 18.71
CA MET A 109 15.08 -20.25 19.64
C MET A 109 14.20 -21.30 20.28
N LEU A 110 12.98 -20.94 20.71
CA LEU A 110 12.01 -21.88 21.26
C LEU A 110 11.64 -22.97 20.24
N THR A 111 11.33 -22.54 18.99
CA THR A 111 10.94 -23.48 17.93
C THR A 111 12.07 -24.44 17.55
N LEU A 112 13.30 -23.91 17.47
CA LEU A 112 14.49 -24.73 17.23
C LEU A 112 14.78 -25.66 18.42
N GLY A 113 14.73 -25.17 19.65
CA GLY A 113 14.96 -25.96 20.86
C GLY A 113 13.94 -27.10 21.01
N VAL A 114 12.65 -26.82 20.79
CA VAL A 114 11.60 -27.85 20.78
C VAL A 114 11.84 -28.86 19.66
N GLY A 115 12.21 -28.41 18.47
CA GLY A 115 12.46 -29.26 17.32
C GLY A 115 13.66 -30.20 17.50
N ILE A 116 14.68 -29.77 18.24
CA ILE A 116 15.86 -30.58 18.56
C ILE A 116 15.59 -31.53 19.73
N ALA A 117 14.97 -31.02 20.81
CA ALA A 117 14.72 -31.79 22.02
C ALA A 117 13.60 -32.84 21.84
N ILE A 118 12.63 -32.56 20.98
CA ILE A 118 11.43 -33.37 20.75
C ILE A 118 11.22 -33.51 19.24
N PRO A 119 12.03 -34.31 18.52
CA PRO A 119 11.90 -34.47 17.08
C PRO A 119 10.54 -35.05 16.70
N TYR A 120 9.92 -34.53 15.64
CA TYR A 120 8.64 -35.07 15.13
C TYR A 120 8.74 -36.56 14.78
N ALA A 121 9.91 -37.02 14.33
CA ALA A 121 10.14 -38.40 13.95
C ALA A 121 9.95 -39.36 15.12
N GLU A 122 10.31 -38.95 16.33
CA GLU A 122 10.22 -39.76 17.56
C GLU A 122 8.90 -39.55 18.31
N TYR A 123 8.38 -38.29 18.27
CA TYR A 123 7.20 -37.88 19.04
C TYR A 123 6.03 -37.36 18.17
N PRO A 124 5.59 -38.10 17.12
CA PRO A 124 4.56 -37.61 16.19
C PRO A 124 3.21 -37.35 16.87
N VAL A 125 2.86 -38.15 17.88
CA VAL A 125 1.60 -38.01 18.63
C VAL A 125 1.61 -36.69 19.43
N LEU A 126 2.73 -36.33 20.06
CA LEU A 126 2.90 -35.10 20.81
C LEU A 126 2.80 -33.88 19.89
N TRP A 127 3.44 -33.93 18.72
CA TRP A 127 3.36 -32.87 17.72
C TRP A 127 1.96 -32.67 17.20
N ASN A 128 1.25 -33.73 16.84
CA ASN A 128 -0.08 -33.63 16.26
C ASN A 128 -1.17 -33.28 17.29
N LYS A 129 -1.06 -33.80 18.53
CA LYS A 129 -2.10 -33.57 19.56
C LYS A 129 -1.85 -32.36 20.45
N VAL A 130 -0.60 -32.01 20.73
CA VAL A 130 -0.28 -30.95 21.70
C VAL A 130 0.36 -29.75 20.98
N ILE A 131 1.51 -29.94 20.33
CA ILE A 131 2.26 -28.83 19.74
C ILE A 131 1.44 -28.13 18.66
N ALA A 132 0.77 -28.88 17.80
CA ALA A 132 -0.12 -28.28 16.78
C ALA A 132 -1.22 -27.43 17.42
N ARG A 133 -1.86 -27.89 18.50
CA ARG A 133 -2.89 -27.09 19.19
C ARG A 133 -2.32 -25.80 19.79
N VAL A 134 -1.14 -25.87 20.39
CA VAL A 134 -0.44 -24.69 20.93
C VAL A 134 -0.18 -23.67 19.80
N ILE A 135 0.30 -24.13 18.64
CA ILE A 135 0.53 -23.30 17.46
C ILE A 135 -0.77 -22.59 17.03
N TYR A 136 -1.88 -23.32 16.94
CA TYR A 136 -3.16 -22.75 16.52
C TYR A 136 -3.76 -21.79 17.55
N VAL A 137 -3.64 -22.07 18.85
CA VAL A 137 -4.06 -21.16 19.92
C VAL A 137 -3.26 -19.86 19.87
N GLN A 138 -1.95 -19.96 19.72
CA GLN A 138 -1.07 -18.81 19.56
C GLN A 138 -1.42 -18.00 18.30
N TRP A 139 -1.63 -18.65 17.14
CA TRP A 139 -2.04 -17.99 15.91
C TRP A 139 -3.38 -17.26 16.07
N PHE A 140 -4.37 -17.92 16.70
CA PHE A 140 -5.65 -17.31 17.02
C PHE A 140 -5.51 -16.06 17.91
N GLY A 141 -4.67 -16.12 18.94
CA GLY A 141 -4.38 -14.95 19.80
C GLY A 141 -3.84 -13.77 19.01
N PHE A 142 -2.91 -14.00 18.09
CA PHE A 142 -2.38 -12.94 17.22
C PHE A 142 -3.40 -12.44 16.19
N LEU A 143 -4.31 -13.29 15.70
CA LEU A 143 -5.43 -12.87 14.87
C LEU A 143 -6.35 -11.91 15.64
N LEU A 144 -6.73 -12.25 16.87
CA LEU A 144 -7.55 -11.37 17.72
C LEU A 144 -6.86 -10.03 17.96
N ALA A 145 -5.58 -10.05 18.36
CA ALA A 145 -4.81 -8.83 18.57
C ALA A 145 -4.71 -7.96 17.31
N SER A 146 -4.51 -8.56 16.14
CA SER A 146 -4.50 -7.88 14.85
C SER A 146 -5.87 -7.28 14.51
N GLY A 147 -6.94 -8.02 14.76
CA GLY A 147 -8.33 -7.56 14.53
C GLY A 147 -8.68 -6.33 15.38
N VAL A 148 -8.28 -6.31 16.65
CA VAL A 148 -8.46 -5.14 17.54
C VAL A 148 -7.73 -3.92 16.98
N LEU A 149 -6.48 -4.07 16.51
CA LEU A 149 -5.72 -2.97 15.91
C LEU A 149 -6.40 -2.44 14.63
N ILE A 150 -6.91 -3.33 13.77
CA ILE A 150 -7.56 -2.95 12.50
C ILE A 150 -8.85 -2.17 12.76
N ARG A 151 -9.60 -2.50 13.81
CA ARG A 151 -10.84 -1.82 14.14
C ARG A 151 -10.68 -0.29 14.37
N SER A 152 -9.49 0.13 14.78
CA SER A 152 -9.16 1.55 15.05
C SER A 152 -8.74 2.34 13.79
N LEU A 153 -8.70 1.73 12.60
CA LEU A 153 -8.15 2.33 11.39
C LEU A 153 -9.13 3.19 10.60
N LEU A 154 -8.60 4.28 10.01
CA LEU A 154 -9.30 5.14 9.07
C LEU A 154 -9.59 4.42 7.73
N ARG A 155 -10.73 4.76 7.10
CA ARG A 155 -11.42 4.06 6.00
C ARG A 155 -10.57 3.70 4.76
N ASN A 156 -9.52 4.44 4.41
CA ASN A 156 -8.72 4.19 3.18
C ASN A 156 -7.59 3.19 3.38
N LEU A 157 -6.93 3.20 4.54
CA LEU A 157 -5.89 2.23 4.90
C LEU A 157 -6.51 0.88 5.28
N PHE A 158 -7.75 0.91 5.76
CA PHE A 158 -8.54 -0.23 6.18
C PHE A 158 -8.67 -1.32 5.10
N ARG A 159 -8.82 -0.96 3.82
CA ARG A 159 -9.13 -1.94 2.77
C ARG A 159 -8.03 -2.98 2.56
N TRP A 160 -6.77 -2.58 2.44
CA TRP A 160 -5.66 -3.49 2.11
C TRP A 160 -5.24 -4.36 3.27
N ILE A 161 -5.05 -3.75 4.44
CA ILE A 161 -4.70 -4.47 5.66
C ILE A 161 -5.80 -5.47 6.00
N SER A 162 -7.07 -5.05 5.85
CA SER A 162 -8.22 -5.92 6.08
C SER A 162 -8.29 -7.09 5.11
N MET A 163 -7.95 -6.90 3.83
CA MET A 163 -7.93 -8.02 2.86
C MET A 163 -6.87 -9.05 3.22
N ILE A 164 -5.65 -8.62 3.58
CA ILE A 164 -4.58 -9.52 4.04
C ILE A 164 -5.01 -10.24 5.32
N PHE A 165 -5.59 -9.50 6.26
CA PHE A 165 -6.10 -10.05 7.51
C PHE A 165 -7.22 -11.07 7.28
N LEU A 166 -8.23 -10.75 6.49
CA LEU A 166 -9.35 -11.66 6.17
C LEU A 166 -8.88 -12.89 5.41
N GLY A 167 -7.93 -12.73 4.47
CA GLY A 167 -7.29 -13.86 3.81
C GLY A 167 -6.58 -14.79 4.80
N ASN A 168 -5.89 -14.22 5.79
CA ASN A 168 -5.23 -15.00 6.84
C ASN A 168 -6.24 -15.69 7.78
N VAL A 169 -7.36 -15.02 8.11
CA VAL A 169 -8.47 -15.62 8.88
C VAL A 169 -9.06 -16.81 8.13
N LEU A 170 -9.32 -16.67 6.83
CA LEU A 170 -9.84 -17.77 6.01
C LEU A 170 -8.89 -18.97 6.02
N ILE A 171 -7.60 -18.74 5.82
CA ILE A 171 -6.57 -19.80 5.85
C ILE A 171 -6.53 -20.46 7.23
N PHE A 172 -6.57 -19.67 8.30
CA PHE A 172 -6.62 -20.18 9.67
C PHE A 172 -7.84 -21.08 9.88
N LEU A 173 -9.05 -20.66 9.49
CA LEU A 173 -10.28 -21.42 9.65
C LEU A 173 -10.23 -22.76 8.90
N LEU A 174 -9.70 -22.78 7.68
CA LEU A 174 -9.57 -24.00 6.89
C LEU A 174 -8.57 -24.99 7.50
N TYR A 175 -7.44 -24.53 8.00
CA TYR A 175 -6.50 -25.40 8.69
C TYR A 175 -7.00 -25.82 10.07
N PHE A 176 -7.68 -24.94 10.79
CA PHE A 176 -8.30 -25.28 12.08
C PHE A 176 -9.40 -26.33 11.93
N SER A 177 -10.24 -26.22 10.89
CA SER A 177 -11.27 -27.22 10.59
C SER A 177 -10.66 -28.62 10.35
N SER A 178 -9.50 -28.67 9.68
CA SER A 178 -8.76 -29.91 9.49
C SER A 178 -8.15 -30.45 10.80
N LEU A 179 -7.72 -29.57 11.71
CA LEU A 179 -7.18 -29.95 13.02
C LEU A 179 -8.26 -30.62 13.91
N VAL A 180 -9.50 -30.13 13.83
CA VAL A 180 -10.64 -30.69 14.61
C VAL A 180 -11.38 -31.82 13.88
N ASN A 181 -10.84 -32.29 12.76
CA ASN A 181 -11.44 -33.36 11.92
C ASN A 181 -12.89 -33.02 11.50
N ALA A 182 -13.15 -31.75 11.15
CA ALA A 182 -14.48 -31.37 10.69
C ALA A 182 -14.85 -32.10 9.39
N PRO A 183 -16.13 -32.43 9.16
CA PRO A 183 -16.59 -33.02 7.91
C PRO A 183 -16.15 -32.15 6.72
N PHE A 184 -15.66 -32.79 5.66
CA PHE A 184 -15.12 -32.11 4.45
C PHE A 184 -13.84 -31.32 4.63
N ALA A 185 -13.21 -31.29 5.81
CA ALA A 185 -11.94 -30.62 6.04
C ALA A 185 -10.78 -31.47 5.45
N SER A 186 -9.97 -30.81 4.62
CA SER A 186 -8.76 -31.40 4.05
C SER A 186 -7.59 -30.43 4.19
N TYR A 187 -6.39 -30.98 4.40
CA TYR A 187 -5.16 -30.17 4.42
C TYR A 187 -4.91 -29.41 3.11
N ILE A 188 -5.46 -29.89 1.99
CA ILE A 188 -5.34 -29.24 0.68
C ILE A 188 -6.24 -28.00 0.55
N SER A 189 -7.36 -27.93 1.29
CA SER A 189 -8.29 -26.80 1.23
C SER A 189 -7.63 -25.48 1.59
N GLY A 190 -6.77 -25.49 2.60
CA GLY A 190 -5.97 -24.31 2.98
C GLY A 190 -4.98 -23.88 1.91
N SER A 191 -4.41 -24.82 1.17
CA SER A 191 -3.47 -24.56 0.07
C SER A 191 -4.16 -23.90 -1.12
N ILE A 192 -5.34 -24.39 -1.49
CA ILE A 192 -6.17 -23.82 -2.56
C ILE A 192 -6.62 -22.40 -2.19
N ALA A 193 -7.11 -22.22 -0.96
CA ALA A 193 -7.54 -20.91 -0.48
C ALA A 193 -6.39 -19.89 -0.49
N PHE A 194 -5.20 -20.29 -0.06
CA PHE A 194 -4.03 -19.41 -0.12
C PHE A 194 -3.70 -19.00 -1.55
N SER A 195 -3.68 -19.96 -2.48
CA SER A 195 -3.45 -19.67 -3.90
C SER A 195 -4.48 -18.69 -4.44
N LEU A 196 -5.76 -18.91 -4.15
CA LEU A 196 -6.85 -18.02 -4.59
C LEU A 196 -6.71 -16.63 -4.00
N VAL A 197 -6.45 -16.49 -2.70
CA VAL A 197 -6.25 -15.21 -2.03
C VAL A 197 -5.03 -14.48 -2.62
N LEU A 198 -3.91 -15.19 -2.83
CA LEU A 198 -2.71 -14.63 -3.40
C LEU A 198 -2.95 -14.11 -4.82
N TYR A 199 -3.62 -14.89 -5.68
CA TYR A 199 -3.94 -14.45 -7.05
C TYR A 199 -4.93 -13.29 -7.09
N LEU A 200 -5.95 -13.29 -6.23
CA LEU A 200 -6.84 -12.13 -6.10
C LEU A 200 -6.07 -10.88 -5.70
N MET A 201 -5.14 -10.99 -4.76
CA MET A 201 -4.29 -9.87 -4.35
C MET A 201 -3.41 -9.38 -5.51
N ILE A 202 -2.73 -10.27 -6.22
CA ILE A 202 -1.89 -9.91 -7.39
C ILE A 202 -2.74 -9.25 -8.47
N THR A 203 -3.92 -9.79 -8.79
CA THR A 203 -4.83 -9.23 -9.79
C THR A 203 -5.28 -7.82 -9.42
N LEU A 204 -5.65 -7.59 -8.15
CA LEU A 204 -6.02 -6.26 -7.67
C LEU A 204 -4.85 -5.27 -7.73
N VAL A 205 -3.61 -5.73 -7.50
CA VAL A 205 -2.40 -4.93 -7.69
C VAL A 205 -2.25 -4.48 -9.13
N ILE A 206 -2.33 -5.42 -10.08
CA ILE A 206 -2.16 -5.15 -11.51
C ILE A 206 -3.27 -4.21 -12.01
N TYR A 207 -4.53 -4.46 -11.61
CA TYR A 207 -5.68 -3.66 -12.04
C TYR A 207 -5.60 -2.21 -11.58
N LYS A 208 -5.05 -1.93 -10.38
CA LYS A 208 -4.98 -0.56 -9.83
C LYS A 208 -3.92 0.34 -10.45
N LYS A 209 -3.14 -0.07 -11.44
CA LYS A 209 -2.13 0.76 -12.18
C LYS A 209 -1.18 1.64 -11.33
N LYS A 210 -1.28 1.58 -9.99
CA LYS A 210 -0.44 2.32 -9.03
C LYS A 210 0.26 1.34 -8.09
N THR A 211 1.21 0.60 -8.64
CA THR A 211 2.06 -0.36 -7.90
C THR A 211 2.77 0.27 -6.70
N ASP A 212 3.10 1.55 -6.80
CA ASP A 212 3.78 2.27 -5.72
C ASP A 212 2.88 2.47 -4.48
N GLU A 213 1.56 2.64 -4.65
CA GLU A 213 0.62 2.78 -3.52
C GLU A 213 0.26 1.45 -2.85
N LEU A 214 0.55 0.31 -3.50
CA LEU A 214 0.19 -1.00 -2.98
C LEU A 214 1.29 -1.62 -2.10
N PHE A 215 2.54 -1.47 -2.53
CA PHE A 215 3.72 -1.87 -1.76
C PHE A 215 4.21 -0.74 -0.85
N LEU A 216 3.76 0.47 -1.08
CA LEU A 216 3.70 1.59 -0.15
C LEU A 216 2.40 1.42 0.65
N LEU A 217 2.41 0.61 1.66
CA LEU A 217 1.28 0.46 2.60
C LEU A 217 0.98 1.74 3.38
N LEU A 218 1.66 2.78 3.05
CA LEU A 218 1.45 4.13 3.57
C LEU A 218 1.52 5.08 2.39
N PRO A 219 0.53 5.99 2.22
CA PRO A 219 0.84 7.22 1.56
C PRO A 219 2.11 7.75 2.23
N ASP A 220 3.06 8.26 1.44
CA ASP A 220 3.98 9.28 1.94
C ASP A 220 3.09 10.43 2.44
N LYS A 221 2.47 10.26 3.60
CA LYS A 221 2.34 11.38 4.49
C LYS A 221 3.75 11.50 5.08
N PRO A 222 4.53 12.46 4.62
CA PRO A 222 5.55 12.95 5.50
C PRO A 222 4.82 13.13 6.82
N VAL A 223 5.43 12.73 7.92
CA VAL A 223 5.19 13.41 9.18
C VAL A 223 5.44 14.87 8.81
N VAL A 224 4.39 15.55 8.42
CA VAL A 224 4.39 17.00 8.35
C VAL A 224 4.62 17.33 9.82
N LYS A 225 5.88 17.60 10.20
CA LYS A 225 6.14 18.53 11.29
C LYS A 225 5.11 19.61 11.01
N LYS A 226 4.09 19.75 11.89
CA LYS A 226 3.10 20.82 11.77
C LYS A 226 3.88 22.02 11.31
N LEU A 227 3.57 22.51 10.10
CA LEU A 227 4.25 23.68 9.55
C LEU A 227 4.22 24.70 10.67
N ASN A 228 5.39 25.11 11.13
CA ASN A 228 5.48 26.12 12.15
C ASN A 228 4.74 27.34 11.57
N GLU A 229 3.82 27.93 12.28
CA GLU A 229 2.96 28.98 11.73
C GLU A 229 3.79 30.11 11.10
N ASN A 230 4.91 30.46 11.74
CA ASN A 230 5.86 31.45 11.24
C ASN A 230 6.52 31.02 9.92
N ASP A 231 6.89 29.73 9.76
CA ASP A 231 7.50 29.26 8.52
C ASP A 231 6.48 29.26 7.36
N ALA A 232 5.22 28.95 7.64
CA ALA A 232 4.17 28.94 6.63
C ALA A 232 3.87 30.34 6.08
N GLU A 233 3.83 31.35 6.92
CA GLU A 233 3.65 32.76 6.50
C GLU A 233 4.82 33.26 5.65
N ILE A 234 6.06 32.95 6.04
CA ILE A 234 7.25 33.30 5.28
C ILE A 234 7.24 32.65 3.90
N TRP A 235 6.82 31.38 3.83
CA TRP A 235 6.79 30.66 2.56
C TRP A 235 5.63 31.11 1.66
N LEU A 236 4.48 31.49 2.22
CA LEU A 236 3.38 32.10 1.47
C LEU A 236 3.82 33.46 0.87
N ALA A 237 4.48 34.28 1.64
CA ALA A 237 5.00 35.58 1.15
C ALA A 237 6.03 35.38 0.03
N LYS A 238 6.96 34.39 0.17
CA LYS A 238 7.91 34.06 -0.90
C LYS A 238 7.20 33.54 -2.15
N LEU A 239 6.17 32.72 -1.98
CA LEU A 239 5.40 32.15 -3.07
C LEU A 239 4.66 33.23 -3.83
N ASP A 240 3.99 34.16 -3.14
CA ASP A 240 3.31 35.30 -3.73
C ASP A 240 4.29 36.19 -4.51
N LYS A 241 5.45 36.50 -3.92
CA LYS A 241 6.51 37.27 -4.57
C LYS A 241 6.99 36.59 -5.87
N VAL A 242 7.23 35.30 -5.89
CA VAL A 242 7.66 34.58 -7.10
C VAL A 242 6.57 34.58 -8.16
N MET A 243 5.31 34.45 -7.75
CA MET A 243 4.18 34.48 -8.70
C MET A 243 3.94 35.87 -9.28
N THR A 244 4.06 36.92 -8.47
CA THR A 244 3.82 38.31 -8.92
C THR A 244 5.02 38.92 -9.69
N GLU A 245 6.24 38.77 -9.17
CA GLU A 245 7.41 39.41 -9.77
C GLU A 245 8.02 38.61 -10.92
N LYS A 246 8.12 37.27 -10.79
CA LYS A 246 8.75 36.42 -11.81
C LYS A 246 7.74 35.81 -12.80
N ALA A 247 6.45 35.88 -12.51
CA ALA A 247 5.37 35.31 -13.32
C ALA A 247 5.67 33.87 -13.77
N VAL A 248 6.26 33.04 -12.90
CA VAL A 248 6.72 31.66 -13.23
C VAL A 248 5.60 30.76 -13.75
N TYR A 249 4.35 31.10 -13.46
CA TYR A 249 3.16 30.38 -13.97
C TYR A 249 3.04 30.44 -15.49
N LYS A 250 3.68 31.43 -16.17
CA LYS A 250 3.68 31.52 -17.64
C LYS A 250 4.53 30.42 -18.31
N ASN A 251 5.41 29.78 -17.55
CA ASN A 251 6.14 28.61 -18.08
C ASN A 251 5.20 27.40 -18.21
N PRO A 252 4.94 26.90 -19.44
CA PRO A 252 4.04 25.78 -19.65
C PRO A 252 4.51 24.46 -19.02
N ASP A 253 5.82 24.27 -18.85
CA ASP A 253 6.45 23.07 -18.30
C ASP A 253 6.74 23.17 -16.79
N LEU A 254 6.24 24.21 -16.11
CA LEU A 254 6.47 24.41 -14.69
C LEU A 254 6.00 23.23 -13.85
N LYS A 255 6.90 22.64 -13.09
CA LYS A 255 6.64 21.53 -12.17
C LYS A 255 6.70 21.98 -10.70
N LEU A 256 6.07 21.23 -9.82
CA LEU A 256 6.11 21.48 -8.37
C LEU A 256 7.55 21.63 -7.84
N HIS A 257 8.47 20.81 -8.35
CA HIS A 257 9.88 20.84 -7.95
C HIS A 257 10.57 22.15 -8.35
N ASP A 258 10.24 22.74 -9.51
CA ASP A 258 10.82 24.00 -9.98
C ASP A 258 10.36 25.14 -9.09
N LEU A 259 9.05 25.22 -8.82
CA LEU A 259 8.49 26.22 -7.91
C LEU A 259 9.02 26.09 -6.47
N SER A 260 9.18 24.85 -5.99
CA SER A 260 9.72 24.60 -4.65
C SER A 260 11.18 25.05 -4.51
N ARG A 261 11.97 24.93 -5.58
CA ARG A 261 13.35 25.42 -5.63
C ARG A 261 13.41 26.95 -5.60
N GLU A 262 12.50 27.62 -6.31
CA GLU A 262 12.43 29.10 -6.33
C GLU A 262 12.18 29.70 -4.94
N ILE A 263 11.37 29.04 -4.11
CA ILE A 263 11.09 29.51 -2.75
C ILE A 263 11.97 28.85 -1.68
N GLN A 264 12.94 28.02 -2.11
CA GLN A 264 13.92 27.32 -1.25
C GLN A 264 13.29 26.41 -0.21
N VAL A 265 12.28 25.61 -0.62
CA VAL A 265 11.66 24.55 0.19
C VAL A 265 11.67 23.22 -0.56
N SER A 266 11.39 22.11 0.13
CA SER A 266 11.22 20.84 -0.56
C SER A 266 9.86 20.79 -1.27
N GLY A 267 9.74 19.97 -2.34
CA GLY A 267 8.47 19.76 -3.03
C GLY A 267 7.35 19.29 -2.09
N HIS A 268 7.69 18.50 -1.08
CA HIS A 268 6.74 18.05 -0.06
C HIS A 268 6.24 19.19 0.83
N GLN A 269 7.13 20.08 1.23
CA GLN A 269 6.77 21.28 2.03
C GLN A 269 5.86 22.20 1.25
N LEU A 270 6.18 22.47 -0.03
CA LEU A 270 5.32 23.27 -0.89
C LEU A 270 3.94 22.61 -1.11
N SER A 271 3.91 21.30 -1.37
CA SER A 271 2.63 20.58 -1.51
C SER A 271 1.78 20.65 -0.24
N ALA A 272 2.41 20.49 0.93
CA ALA A 272 1.73 20.63 2.21
C ALA A 272 1.21 22.04 2.44
N LEU A 273 2.04 23.07 2.15
CA LEU A 273 1.65 24.48 2.26
C LEU A 273 0.41 24.79 1.41
N LEU A 274 0.41 24.38 0.14
CA LEU A 274 -0.70 24.61 -0.78
C LEU A 274 -1.99 23.89 -0.31
N ASN A 275 -1.88 22.64 0.14
CA ASN A 275 -3.04 21.87 0.58
C ASN A 275 -3.58 22.34 1.94
N ASP A 276 -2.69 22.57 2.92
CA ASP A 276 -3.09 22.84 4.30
C ASP A 276 -3.52 24.29 4.52
N ARG A 277 -2.89 25.25 3.85
CA ARG A 277 -3.18 26.68 4.01
C ARG A 277 -4.09 27.25 2.93
N LEU A 278 -3.95 26.78 1.68
CA LEU A 278 -4.74 27.30 0.55
C LEU A 278 -5.85 26.34 0.11
N GLY A 279 -5.90 25.12 0.61
CA GLY A 279 -6.89 24.11 0.23
C GLY A 279 -6.79 23.65 -1.23
N LYS A 280 -5.62 23.83 -1.88
CA LYS A 280 -5.42 23.64 -3.31
C LYS A 280 -4.26 22.72 -3.59
N ASN A 281 -4.37 21.90 -4.65
CA ASN A 281 -3.21 21.21 -5.18
C ASN A 281 -2.41 22.15 -6.12
N PHE A 282 -1.17 21.77 -6.44
CA PHE A 282 -0.27 22.57 -7.29
C PHE A 282 -0.91 22.98 -8.62
N THR A 283 -1.54 22.05 -9.34
CA THR A 283 -2.17 22.33 -10.63
C THR A 283 -3.30 23.36 -10.51
N SER A 284 -4.14 23.23 -9.48
CA SER A 284 -5.23 24.18 -9.24
C SER A 284 -4.68 25.56 -8.90
N TYR A 285 -3.64 25.64 -8.07
CA TYR A 285 -2.99 26.88 -7.71
C TYR A 285 -2.38 27.63 -8.91
N ILE A 286 -1.61 26.93 -9.74
CA ILE A 286 -1.02 27.51 -10.97
C ILE A 286 -2.11 27.92 -11.97
N ASN A 287 -3.13 27.11 -12.16
CA ASN A 287 -4.21 27.43 -13.08
C ASN A 287 -4.99 28.68 -12.66
N GLU A 288 -5.19 28.94 -11.37
CA GLU A 288 -5.82 30.15 -10.91
C GLU A 288 -5.02 31.42 -11.28
N TRP A 289 -3.69 31.40 -11.13
CA TRP A 289 -2.83 32.49 -11.55
C TRP A 289 -2.89 32.70 -13.07
N ARG A 290 -2.80 31.62 -13.85
CA ARG A 290 -2.92 31.66 -15.31
C ARG A 290 -4.27 32.25 -15.77
N ILE A 291 -5.36 31.80 -15.14
CA ILE A 291 -6.69 32.28 -15.50
C ILE A 291 -6.91 33.72 -15.05
N ALA A 292 -6.38 34.14 -13.91
CA ALA A 292 -6.44 35.52 -13.48
C ALA A 292 -5.73 36.46 -14.50
N GLU A 293 -4.56 36.05 -14.98
CA GLU A 293 -3.84 36.82 -16.04
C GLU A 293 -4.57 36.78 -17.38
N ALA A 294 -5.12 35.59 -17.77
CA ALA A 294 -5.92 35.48 -18.98
C ALA A 294 -7.13 36.43 -18.96
N CYS A 295 -7.81 36.56 -17.83
CA CYS A 295 -8.91 37.53 -17.71
C CYS A 295 -8.49 38.95 -17.93
N LYS A 296 -7.30 39.38 -17.47
CA LYS A 296 -6.75 40.69 -17.75
C LYS A 296 -6.48 40.86 -19.25
N MET A 297 -5.80 39.90 -19.86
CA MET A 297 -5.47 39.92 -21.29
C MET A 297 -6.72 39.93 -22.17
N ILE A 298 -7.78 39.20 -21.82
CA ILE A 298 -9.06 39.23 -22.56
C ILE A 298 -9.68 40.63 -22.54
N ALA A 299 -9.49 41.39 -21.46
CA ALA A 299 -10.02 42.73 -21.34
C ALA A 299 -9.16 43.78 -22.06
N THR A 300 -7.83 43.62 -22.13
CA THR A 300 -6.90 44.64 -22.64
C THR A 300 -6.38 44.33 -24.05
N GLU A 301 -6.18 43.07 -24.40
CA GLU A 301 -5.48 42.63 -25.61
C GLU A 301 -6.48 42.15 -26.68
N GLN A 302 -7.33 43.09 -27.19
CA GLN A 302 -8.40 42.73 -28.14
C GLN A 302 -7.92 42.16 -29.48
N HIS A 303 -6.63 42.33 -29.81
CA HIS A 303 -6.02 41.82 -31.04
C HIS A 303 -5.62 40.34 -30.96
N LEU A 304 -5.56 39.77 -29.73
CA LEU A 304 -5.19 38.34 -29.53
C LEU A 304 -6.40 37.44 -29.60
N THR A 305 -6.21 36.28 -30.22
CA THR A 305 -7.21 35.20 -30.16
C THR A 305 -7.21 34.57 -28.74
N LEU A 306 -8.34 34.07 -28.31
CA LEU A 306 -8.44 33.34 -27.00
C LEU A 306 -7.46 32.19 -26.88
N GLU A 307 -7.13 31.55 -28.00
CA GLU A 307 -6.13 30.49 -28.04
C GLU A 307 -4.71 31.03 -27.81
N ALA A 308 -4.36 32.14 -28.45
CA ALA A 308 -3.08 32.81 -28.24
C ALA A 308 -2.92 33.25 -26.77
N ILE A 309 -3.96 33.86 -26.18
CA ILE A 309 -3.98 34.20 -24.75
C ILE A 309 -3.73 32.96 -23.89
N GLY A 310 -4.33 31.82 -24.21
CA GLY A 310 -4.10 30.55 -23.49
C GLY A 310 -2.62 30.13 -23.49
N TYR A 311 -1.94 30.23 -24.63
CA TYR A 311 -0.50 29.95 -24.73
C TYR A 311 0.35 30.99 -23.97
N GLU A 312 0.06 32.29 -24.10
CA GLU A 312 0.79 33.36 -23.40
C GLU A 312 0.75 33.25 -21.88
N VAL A 313 -0.35 32.74 -21.32
CA VAL A 313 -0.45 32.55 -19.87
C VAL A 313 0.09 31.19 -19.42
N GLY A 314 0.62 30.36 -20.33
CA GLY A 314 1.37 29.14 -20.01
C GLY A 314 0.60 27.82 -20.17
N PHE A 315 -0.50 27.78 -20.92
CA PHE A 315 -1.13 26.50 -21.24
C PHE A 315 -0.53 25.89 -22.51
N ASN A 316 -0.36 24.57 -22.53
CA ASN A 316 0.18 23.82 -23.67
C ASN A 316 -0.87 23.48 -24.75
N SER A 317 -2.15 23.72 -24.51
CA SER A 317 -3.20 23.49 -25.50
C SER A 317 -4.46 24.28 -25.19
N LYS A 318 -5.21 24.61 -26.25
CA LYS A 318 -6.54 25.23 -26.19
C LYS A 318 -7.49 24.48 -25.27
N SER A 319 -7.54 23.16 -25.38
CA SER A 319 -8.46 22.32 -24.61
C SER A 319 -8.19 22.40 -23.10
N THR A 320 -6.93 22.39 -22.68
CA THR A 320 -6.56 22.53 -21.27
C THR A 320 -6.85 23.93 -20.72
N PHE A 321 -6.63 24.97 -21.52
CA PHE A 321 -6.99 26.34 -21.17
C PHE A 321 -8.49 26.50 -20.96
N PHE A 322 -9.32 26.08 -21.94
CA PHE A 322 -10.78 26.21 -21.87
C PHE A 322 -11.36 25.42 -20.69
N ALA A 323 -10.86 24.20 -20.42
CA ALA A 323 -11.27 23.40 -19.28
C ALA A 323 -10.91 24.06 -17.94
N ALA A 324 -9.68 24.58 -17.80
CA ALA A 324 -9.23 25.28 -16.61
C ALA A 324 -10.03 26.58 -16.39
N PHE A 325 -10.27 27.35 -17.45
CA PHE A 325 -11.03 28.58 -17.37
C PHE A 325 -12.47 28.34 -16.90
N LYS A 326 -13.15 27.35 -17.50
CA LYS A 326 -14.50 26.95 -17.06
C LYS A 326 -14.51 26.48 -15.60
N LYS A 327 -13.49 25.76 -15.17
CA LYS A 327 -13.38 25.29 -13.78
C LYS A 327 -13.19 26.44 -12.79
N VAL A 328 -12.41 27.47 -13.14
CA VAL A 328 -12.06 28.59 -12.25
C VAL A 328 -13.12 29.70 -12.27
N LYS A 329 -13.68 30.01 -13.45
CA LYS A 329 -14.63 31.13 -13.65
C LYS A 329 -16.11 30.68 -13.80
N GLY A 330 -16.39 29.38 -13.90
CA GLY A 330 -17.73 28.86 -14.08
C GLY A 330 -18.30 29.05 -15.51
N THR A 331 -17.59 29.75 -16.39
CA THR A 331 -18.00 30.08 -17.75
C THR A 331 -16.87 29.83 -18.75
N THR A 332 -17.16 29.82 -20.05
CA THR A 332 -16.12 29.66 -21.08
C THR A 332 -15.40 30.98 -21.34
N PRO A 333 -14.13 30.95 -21.85
CA PRO A 333 -13.42 32.18 -22.23
C PRO A 333 -14.19 33.05 -23.22
N SER A 334 -14.89 32.41 -24.20
CA SER A 334 -15.67 33.12 -25.21
C SER A 334 -16.91 33.84 -24.62
N SER A 335 -17.63 33.16 -23.72
CA SER A 335 -18.76 33.79 -23.02
C SER A 335 -18.29 34.92 -22.09
N TYR A 336 -17.16 34.74 -21.43
CA TYR A 336 -16.55 35.76 -20.58
C TYR A 336 -16.15 37.01 -21.38
N GLN A 337 -15.55 36.82 -22.56
CA GLN A 337 -15.20 37.93 -23.47
C GLN A 337 -16.46 38.68 -23.96
N GLN A 338 -17.54 37.97 -24.29
CA GLN A 338 -18.80 38.61 -24.67
C GLN A 338 -19.41 39.46 -23.56
N THR A 339 -19.35 38.96 -22.32
CA THR A 339 -19.87 39.69 -21.16
C THR A 339 -19.09 40.99 -20.87
N ILE A 340 -17.78 41.03 -21.12
CA ILE A 340 -16.97 42.24 -20.94
C ILE A 340 -17.20 43.24 -22.05
N ASN A 341 -17.47 42.77 -23.29
CA ASN A 341 -17.65 43.61 -24.45
C ASN A 341 -19.10 44.10 -24.63
N GLN A 342 -20.05 43.68 -23.78
CA GLN A 342 -21.38 44.26 -23.79
C GLN A 342 -21.34 45.67 -23.17
N PRO A 343 -21.77 46.73 -23.83
CA PRO A 343 -21.93 48.03 -23.23
C PRO A 343 -22.94 47.91 -22.09
N ILE A 344 -22.62 48.53 -20.95
CA ILE A 344 -23.56 48.67 -19.83
C ILE A 344 -24.74 49.42 -20.41
N ALA A 345 -25.89 48.72 -20.59
CA ALA A 345 -27.11 49.38 -20.91
C ALA A 345 -27.52 50.19 -19.66
N ASP A 346 -27.41 51.52 -19.77
CA ASP A 346 -27.88 52.49 -18.77
C ASP A 346 -29.41 52.38 -18.58
#